data_e2660d5e1e682b23677551dbd6a91a88
#
_entry.id   e2660d5e1e682b23677551dbd6a91a88
#
_cell.length_a   1.000
_cell.length_b   1.000
_cell.length_c   1.000
_cell.angle_alpha   90.00
_cell.angle_beta   90.00
_cell.angle_gamma   90.00
#
_symmetry.space_group_name_H-M   'P 1'
#
loop_
_entity.id
_entity.type
_entity.pdbx_description
1 polymer ?
#
loop_
_entity_poly.entity_id
_entity_poly.type
_entity_poly.pdbx_seq_one_letter_code
_entity_poly.pdbx_strand_id
1 'polypeptide(L)' 'LLFYKIYLFLMIDSNKLIGKLKELEQEHSDLDQILIQLQEKHTVDFLQIQRLKKRKLALKDKITHLKNDLEPDSIA' A
#
# COMPACT_ATOMS: atom_id res chain seq x y z
N LEU A 1 19.23 -5.13 16.27
CA LEU A 1 17.81 -5.24 15.96
C LEU A 1 17.53 -4.84 14.52
N LEU A 2 18.15 -3.75 14.04
CA LEU A 2 18.04 -3.37 12.64
C LEU A 2 18.69 -4.41 11.72
N PHE A 3 19.78 -5.01 12.15
CA PHE A 3 20.45 -6.05 11.41
C PHE A 3 19.59 -7.30 11.25
N TYR A 4 18.75 -7.57 12.24
CA TYR A 4 17.84 -8.71 12.17
C TYR A 4 16.82 -8.53 11.05
N LYS A 5 16.28 -7.31 10.88
CA LYS A 5 15.33 -7.02 9.80
C LYS A 5 15.99 -7.14 8.43
N ILE A 6 17.22 -6.65 8.30
CA ILE A 6 17.97 -6.76 7.06
C ILE A 6 18.25 -8.22 6.75
N TYR A 7 18.63 -8.99 7.76
CA TYR A 7 18.90 -10.41 7.60
C TYR A 7 17.64 -11.15 7.16
N LEU A 8 16.50 -10.88 7.79
CA LEU A 8 15.23 -11.46 7.39
C LEU A 8 14.86 -11.06 5.96
N PHE A 9 15.10 -9.82 5.60
CA PHE A 9 14.85 -9.33 4.25
C PHE A 9 15.68 -10.10 3.21
N LEU A 10 16.94 -10.34 3.51
CA LEU A 10 17.82 -11.12 2.62
C LEU A 10 17.40 -12.58 2.50
N MET A 11 16.78 -13.12 3.53
CA MET A 11 16.31 -14.51 3.53
C MET A 11 14.91 -14.67 2.92
N ILE A 12 14.13 -13.59 2.84
CA ILE A 12 12.81 -13.62 2.24
C ILE A 12 12.96 -13.61 0.72
N ASP A 13 12.25 -14.51 0.06
CA ASP A 13 12.21 -14.55 -1.39
C ASP A 13 11.68 -13.23 -1.94
N SER A 14 12.46 -12.57 -2.79
CA SER A 14 12.07 -11.30 -3.40
C SER A 14 10.78 -11.42 -4.23
N ASN A 15 10.50 -12.59 -4.77
CA ASN A 15 9.26 -12.83 -5.51
C ASN A 15 8.03 -12.71 -4.62
N LYS A 16 8.14 -13.14 -3.36
CA LYS A 16 7.05 -12.98 -2.39
C LYS A 16 6.80 -11.52 -2.09
N LEU A 17 7.86 -10.72 -1.94
CA LEU A 17 7.73 -9.29 -1.69
C LEU A 17 7.09 -8.58 -2.87
N ILE A 18 7.48 -8.93 -4.09
CA ILE A 18 6.90 -8.38 -5.30
C ILE A 18 5.43 -8.74 -5.41
N GLY A 19 5.07 -9.99 -5.09
CA GLY A 19 3.68 -10.43 -5.06
C GLY A 19 2.86 -9.65 -4.05
N LYS A 20 3.41 -9.44 -2.86
CA LYS A 20 2.74 -8.64 -1.83
C LYS A 20 2.55 -7.20 -2.27
N LEU A 21 3.56 -6.63 -2.90
CA LEU A 21 3.47 -5.27 -3.43
C LEU A 21 2.35 -5.15 -4.47
N LYS A 22 2.25 -6.11 -5.37
CA LYS A 22 1.18 -6.12 -6.38
C LYS A 22 -0.19 -6.21 -5.75
N GLU A 23 -0.34 -7.04 -4.71
CA GLU A 23 -1.61 -7.14 -3.98
C GLU A 23 -2.00 -5.80 -3.36
N LEU A 24 -1.05 -5.14 -2.72
CA LEU A 24 -1.31 -3.85 -2.09
C LEU A 24 -1.65 -2.78 -3.12
N GLU A 25 -0.96 -2.78 -4.24
CA GLU A 25 -1.25 -1.84 -5.33
C GLU A 25 -2.64 -2.08 -5.92
N GLN A 26 -3.04 -3.35 -6.05
CA GLN A 26 -4.37 -3.70 -6.52
C GLN A 26 -5.45 -3.21 -5.56
N GLU A 27 -5.26 -3.43 -4.25
CA GLU A 27 -6.20 -2.94 -3.24
C GLU A 27 -6.31 -1.42 -3.28
N HIS A 28 -5.18 -0.75 -3.44
CA HIS A 28 -5.17 0.72 -3.52
C HIS A 28 -5.97 1.20 -4.73
N SER A 29 -5.78 0.55 -5.88
CA SER A 29 -6.51 0.88 -7.09
C SER A 29 -8.01 0.63 -6.93
N ASP A 30 -8.38 -0.50 -6.32
CA ASP A 30 -9.79 -0.84 -6.08
C ASP A 30 -10.45 0.18 -5.19
N LEU A 31 -9.77 0.60 -4.11
CA LEU A 31 -10.30 1.63 -3.22
C LEU A 31 -10.48 2.97 -3.92
N ASP A 32 -9.52 3.31 -4.79
CA ASP A 32 -9.61 4.54 -5.56
C ASP A 32 -10.84 4.54 -6.47
N GLN A 33 -11.09 3.43 -7.15
CA GLN A 33 -12.27 3.29 -8.01
C GLN A 33 -13.57 3.37 -7.21
N ILE A 34 -13.60 2.71 -6.06
CA ILE A 34 -14.78 2.77 -5.17
C ILE A 34 -15.03 4.20 -4.73
N LEU A 35 -13.99 4.92 -4.35
CA LEU A 35 -14.12 6.32 -3.94
C LEU A 35 -14.68 7.19 -5.06
N ILE A 36 -14.21 7.00 -6.28
CA ILE A 36 -14.69 7.75 -7.43
C ILE A 36 -16.18 7.47 -7.65
N GLN A 37 -16.58 6.22 -7.62
CA GLN A 37 -17.98 5.83 -7.80
C GLN A 37 -18.88 6.42 -6.72
N LEU A 38 -18.42 6.39 -5.47
CA LEU A 38 -19.18 6.93 -4.36
C LEU A 38 -19.37 8.43 -4.50
N GLN A 39 -18.33 9.14 -4.93
CA GLN A 39 -18.42 10.59 -5.14
C GLN A 39 -19.37 10.96 -6.27
N GLU A 40 -19.46 10.14 -7.31
CA GLU A 40 -20.35 10.39 -8.43
C GLU A 40 -21.82 10.21 -8.07
N LYS A 41 -22.14 9.34 -7.13
CA LYS A 41 -23.53 9.02 -6.80
C LYS A 41 -24.24 10.04 -5.94
N HIS A 42 -23.55 10.99 -5.36
CA HIS A 42 -24.12 12.07 -4.53
C HIS A 42 -24.92 11.60 -3.30
N THR A 43 -25.02 10.31 -3.06
CA THR A 43 -25.73 9.75 -1.92
C THR A 43 -24.78 9.18 -0.92
N VAL A 44 -23.78 9.92 -0.55
CA VAL A 44 -22.64 9.34 0.14
C VAL A 44 -22.58 9.72 1.59
N ASP A 45 -22.37 8.73 2.44
CA ASP A 45 -22.03 8.94 3.83
C ASP A 45 -20.59 9.46 3.92
N PHE A 46 -20.43 10.66 4.42
CA PHE A 46 -19.14 11.30 4.59
C PHE A 46 -18.19 10.45 5.44
N LEU A 47 -18.73 9.77 6.45
CA LEU A 47 -17.92 8.92 7.30
C LEU A 47 -17.34 7.76 6.53
N GLN A 48 -18.11 7.19 5.62
CA GLN A 48 -17.64 6.08 4.79
C GLN A 48 -16.50 6.53 3.88
N ILE A 49 -16.65 7.70 3.27
CA ILE A 49 -15.59 8.27 2.42
C ILE A 49 -14.31 8.48 3.23
N GLN A 50 -14.44 9.05 4.42
CA GLN A 50 -13.27 9.30 5.26
C GLN A 50 -12.56 8.01 5.65
N ARG A 51 -13.32 6.96 5.97
CA ARG A 51 -12.75 5.67 6.31
C ARG A 51 -11.99 5.07 5.13
N LEU A 52 -12.58 5.15 3.94
CA LEU A 52 -11.95 4.64 2.73
C LEU A 52 -10.71 5.43 2.36
N LYS A 53 -10.74 6.76 2.53
CA LYS A 53 -9.56 7.60 2.30
C LYS A 53 -8.42 7.25 3.26
N LYS A 54 -8.74 7.03 4.53
CA LYS A 54 -7.74 6.62 5.51
C LYS A 54 -7.14 5.27 5.15
N ARG A 55 -7.96 4.32 4.72
CA ARG A 55 -7.47 3.02 4.32
C ARG A 55 -6.57 3.13 3.08
N LYS A 56 -6.96 3.98 2.13
CA LYS A 56 -6.16 4.23 0.94
C LYS A 56 -4.78 4.80 1.31
N LEU A 57 -4.75 5.76 2.22
CA LEU A 57 -3.50 6.35 2.68
C LEU A 57 -2.62 5.33 3.40
N ALA A 58 -3.22 4.49 4.24
CA ALA A 58 -2.49 3.44 4.93
C ALA A 58 -1.89 2.44 3.94
N LEU A 59 -2.64 2.07 2.91
CA LEU A 59 -2.14 1.18 1.87
C LEU A 59 -0.98 1.81 1.10
N LYS A 60 -1.13 3.08 0.74
CA LYS A 60 -0.05 3.78 0.03
C LYS A 60 1.21 3.85 0.88
N ASP A 61 1.04 4.06 2.17
CA ASP A 61 2.17 4.08 3.10
C ASP A 61 2.89 2.74 3.13
N LYS A 62 2.12 1.65 3.21
CA LYS A 62 2.69 0.30 3.16
C LYS A 62 3.40 0.03 1.83
N ILE A 63 2.82 0.46 0.73
CA ILE A 63 3.43 0.32 -0.58
C ILE A 63 4.76 1.05 -0.64
N THR A 64 4.79 2.28 -0.13
CA THR A 64 6.01 3.10 -0.11
C THR A 64 7.10 2.42 0.72
N HIS A 65 6.74 1.92 1.90
CA HIS A 65 7.70 1.21 2.74
C HIS A 65 8.24 -0.04 2.06
N LEU A 66 7.37 -0.79 1.41
CA LEU A 66 7.79 -2.01 0.73
C LEU A 66 8.71 -1.70 -0.44
N LYS A 67 8.41 -0.66 -1.20
CA LYS A 67 9.28 -0.23 -2.30
C LYS A 67 10.64 0.22 -1.81
N ASN A 68 10.67 0.94 -0.70
CA ASN A 68 11.93 1.37 -0.10
C ASN A 68 12.77 0.17 0.36
N ASP A 69 12.11 -0.86 0.88
CA ASP A 69 12.80 -2.08 1.28
C ASP A 69 13.38 -2.84 0.08
N LEU A 70 12.64 -2.81 -1.05
CA LEU A 70 13.11 -3.48 -2.27
C LEU A 70 14.21 -2.70 -2.99
N GLU A 71 14.23 -1.38 -2.86
CA GLU A 71 15.18 -0.50 -3.52
C GLU A 71 15.84 0.44 -2.51
N PRO A 72 16.68 -0.08 -1.60
CA PRO A 72 17.26 0.76 -0.56
C PRO A 72 18.20 1.83 -1.09
N ASP A 73 18.73 1.67 -2.29
CA ASP A 73 19.67 2.61 -2.88
C ASP A 73 19.00 3.78 -3.58
N SER A 74 17.68 3.76 -3.67
CA SER A 74 16.94 4.80 -4.39
C SER A 74 16.82 6.12 -3.61
N ILE A 75 17.39 6.18 -2.43
CA ILE A 75 17.31 7.36 -1.54
C ILE A 75 18.56 8.23 -1.65
N ALA A 76 19.26 8.11 -2.67
CA ALA A 76 20.45 8.95 -2.83
C ALA A 76 20.10 10.41 -3.09
#